data_b23bb3266f660143dd571c54b65339c8
#
_entry.id   b23bb3266f660143dd571c54b65339c8
#
_cell.length_a   1.000
_cell.length_b   1.000
_cell.length_c   1.000
_cell.angle_alpha   90.00
_cell.angle_beta   90.00
_cell.angle_gamma   90.00
#
_symmetry.space_group_name_H-M   'P 1'
#
loop_
_entity.id
_entity.type
_entity.pdbx_description
1 polymer ?
#
loop_
_entity_poly.entity_id
_entity_poly.type
_entity_poly.pdbx_seq_one_letter_code
_entity_poly.pdbx_strand_id
1 'polypeptide(L)'
;MKNNVFSAEEIAKYHQDGYLIVKNFCSKAEVDKMYGIAIEDNAMSKNALDLNDQSGKKTKLSLWFTPGNDIFGYLTRSERMANRVGQLLDSTAPVCHFHSKLMQKEPKVGGAWEWHQDYGYWYKNQFMFPDQLISVMVALTVANKKNGCIQVIKG
;
A
#
# COMPACT_ATOMS: atom_id res chain seq x y z
N MET A 1 13.91 -8.85 -19.37
CA MET A 1 12.68 -8.16 -18.86
C MET A 1 12.32 -8.84 -17.56
N LYS A 2 12.15 -8.09 -16.45
CA LYS A 2 11.65 -8.70 -15.20
C LYS A 2 10.23 -9.18 -15.47
N ASN A 3 9.95 -10.45 -15.18
CA ASN A 3 8.59 -11.00 -15.31
C ASN A 3 7.62 -10.15 -14.50
N ASN A 4 6.54 -9.67 -15.13
CA ASN A 4 5.47 -8.92 -14.47
C ASN A 4 4.51 -9.85 -13.70
N VAL A 5 4.98 -11.03 -13.33
CA VAL A 5 4.20 -12.10 -12.70
C VAL A 5 4.98 -12.72 -11.54
N PHE A 6 4.28 -13.28 -10.59
CA PHE A 6 4.84 -14.11 -9.53
C PHE A 6 5.03 -15.57 -9.99
N SER A 7 5.95 -16.27 -9.35
CA SER A 7 6.09 -17.72 -9.51
C SER A 7 4.98 -18.46 -8.71
N ALA A 8 4.78 -19.72 -9.03
CA ALA A 8 3.83 -20.56 -8.30
C ALA A 8 4.17 -20.65 -6.80
N GLU A 9 5.47 -20.68 -6.46
CA GLU A 9 5.94 -20.74 -5.08
C GLU A 9 5.63 -19.42 -4.33
N GLU A 10 5.78 -18.27 -4.98
CA GLU A 10 5.45 -16.97 -4.39
C GLU A 10 3.94 -16.84 -4.14
N ILE A 11 3.12 -17.32 -5.08
CA ILE A 11 1.65 -17.33 -4.92
C ILE A 11 1.24 -18.27 -3.79
N ALA A 12 1.78 -19.51 -3.76
CA ALA A 12 1.51 -20.47 -2.69
C ALA A 12 1.93 -19.91 -1.31
N LYS A 13 3.08 -19.24 -1.26
CA LYS A 13 3.56 -18.59 -0.04
C LYS A 13 2.62 -17.48 0.42
N TYR A 14 2.11 -16.66 -0.49
CA TYR A 14 1.13 -15.62 -0.16
C TYR A 14 -0.13 -16.22 0.48
N HIS A 15 -0.69 -17.26 -0.11
CA HIS A 15 -1.89 -17.91 0.43
C HIS A 15 -1.64 -18.63 1.76
N GLN A 16 -0.42 -19.13 1.96
CA GLN A 16 -0.04 -19.77 3.22
C GLN A 16 0.20 -18.76 4.36
N ASP A 17 0.88 -17.65 4.04
CA ASP A 17 1.38 -16.71 5.05
C ASP A 17 0.44 -15.50 5.26
N GLY A 18 -0.52 -15.27 4.34
CA GLY A 18 -1.41 -14.11 4.32
C GLY A 18 -0.75 -12.83 3.81
N TYR A 19 0.54 -12.86 3.47
CA TYR A 19 1.28 -11.73 2.91
C TYR A 19 2.45 -12.19 2.05
N LEU A 20 2.96 -11.27 1.20
CA LEU A 20 4.17 -11.49 0.42
C LEU A 20 5.05 -10.23 0.43
N ILE A 21 6.34 -10.38 0.71
CA ILE A 21 7.31 -9.28 0.62
C ILE A 21 8.03 -9.35 -0.73
N VAL A 22 7.78 -8.36 -1.57
CA VAL A 22 8.38 -8.25 -2.91
C VAL A 22 9.54 -7.26 -2.89
N LYS A 23 10.76 -7.78 -2.94
CA LYS A 23 11.97 -6.94 -2.97
C LYS A 23 12.18 -6.35 -4.37
N ASN A 24 12.70 -5.11 -4.42
CA ASN A 24 13.04 -4.41 -5.67
C ASN A 24 11.87 -4.32 -6.66
N PHE A 25 10.65 -4.16 -6.16
CA PHE A 25 9.46 -3.96 -6.98
C PHE A 25 9.56 -2.67 -7.78
N CYS A 26 9.95 -1.57 -7.15
CA CYS A 26 10.30 -0.32 -7.78
C CYS A 26 11.82 -0.15 -7.85
N SER A 27 12.32 0.50 -8.90
CA SER A 27 13.70 0.94 -8.99
C SER A 27 13.97 2.10 -8.01
N LYS A 28 15.23 2.33 -7.67
CA LYS A 28 15.60 3.47 -6.84
C LYS A 28 15.13 4.80 -7.42
N ALA A 29 15.27 4.98 -8.74
CA ALA A 29 14.85 6.21 -9.41
C ALA A 29 13.33 6.46 -9.31
N GLU A 30 12.51 5.40 -9.40
CA GLU A 30 11.06 5.50 -9.21
C GLU A 30 10.71 5.87 -7.77
N VAL A 31 11.37 5.24 -6.80
CA VAL A 31 11.17 5.53 -5.37
C VAL A 31 11.60 6.97 -5.05
N ASP A 32 12.78 7.41 -5.50
CA ASP A 32 13.27 8.76 -5.27
C ASP A 32 12.31 9.82 -5.86
N LYS A 33 11.76 9.56 -7.06
CA LYS A 33 10.80 10.46 -7.67
C LYS A 33 9.46 10.50 -6.93
N MET A 34 8.94 9.34 -6.52
CA MET A 34 7.71 9.30 -5.70
C MET A 34 7.90 10.00 -4.36
N TYR A 35 9.05 9.78 -3.72
CA TYR A 35 9.39 10.41 -2.45
C TYR A 35 9.52 11.92 -2.59
N GLY A 36 10.24 12.43 -3.61
CA GLY A 36 10.37 13.86 -3.89
C GLY A 36 9.00 14.53 -4.04
N ILE A 37 8.11 13.96 -4.84
CA ILE A 37 6.74 14.46 -5.00
C ILE A 37 5.98 14.42 -3.66
N ALA A 38 6.12 13.34 -2.89
CA ALA A 38 5.42 13.18 -1.62
C ALA A 38 5.78 14.26 -0.58
N ILE A 39 7.02 14.76 -0.59
CA ILE A 39 7.48 15.80 0.37
C ILE A 39 7.35 17.21 -0.18
N GLU A 40 7.40 17.41 -1.51
CA GLU A 40 7.39 18.72 -2.15
C GLU A 40 5.99 19.16 -2.58
N ASP A 41 5.07 18.23 -2.78
CA ASP A 41 3.73 18.52 -3.28
C ASP A 41 2.84 19.12 -2.17
N ASN A 42 2.66 20.45 -2.26
CA ASN A 42 1.76 21.18 -1.38
C ASN A 42 0.30 20.70 -1.45
N ALA A 43 -0.15 20.12 -2.57
CA ALA A 43 -1.49 19.60 -2.68
C ALA A 43 -1.66 18.34 -1.80
N MET A 44 -0.65 17.48 -1.76
CA MET A 44 -0.66 16.32 -0.86
C MET A 44 -0.65 16.73 0.61
N SER A 45 0.16 17.71 0.99
CA SER A 45 0.22 18.23 2.38
C SER A 45 -1.06 18.95 2.79
N LYS A 46 -1.65 19.75 1.90
CA LYS A 46 -2.90 20.50 2.18
C LYS A 46 -4.13 19.60 2.29
N ASN A 47 -4.14 18.47 1.58
CA ASN A 47 -5.23 17.50 1.61
C ASN A 47 -4.97 16.34 2.57
N ALA A 48 -3.86 16.37 3.33
CA ALA A 48 -3.58 15.37 4.33
C ALA A 48 -4.49 15.53 5.55
N LEU A 49 -5.08 14.42 5.96
CA LEU A 49 -5.83 14.33 7.21
C LEU A 49 -4.87 13.94 8.34
N ASP A 50 -4.94 14.65 9.44
CA ASP A 50 -4.25 14.26 10.67
C ASP A 50 -5.07 13.17 11.37
N LEU A 51 -4.54 11.95 11.41
CA LEU A 51 -5.12 10.86 12.16
C LEU A 51 -4.40 10.72 13.49
N ASN A 52 -5.14 10.81 14.58
CA ASN A 52 -4.60 10.62 15.93
C ASN A 52 -4.63 9.13 16.30
N ASP A 53 -3.56 8.64 16.91
CA ASP A 53 -3.56 7.35 17.59
C ASP A 53 -4.18 7.49 19.00
N GLN A 54 -4.28 6.39 19.74
CA GLN A 54 -4.81 6.37 21.12
C GLN A 54 -3.98 7.23 22.09
N SER A 55 -2.73 7.54 21.78
CA SER A 55 -1.84 8.41 22.56
C SER A 55 -1.90 9.88 22.14
N GLY A 56 -2.70 10.23 21.13
CA GLY A 56 -2.83 11.58 20.57
C GLY A 56 -1.71 11.96 19.60
N LYS A 57 -0.83 11.03 19.22
CA LYS A 57 0.18 11.26 18.18
C LYS A 57 -0.45 11.22 16.80
N LYS A 58 0.10 12.03 15.90
CA LYS A 58 -0.47 12.28 14.59
C LYS A 58 0.24 11.52 13.48
N THR A 59 -0.53 10.98 12.55
CA THR A 59 -0.04 10.49 11.25
C THR A 59 -0.75 11.26 10.15
N LYS A 60 0.01 11.80 9.21
CA LYS A 60 -0.57 12.47 8.04
C LYS A 60 -0.97 11.41 7.01
N LEU A 61 -2.21 11.49 6.55
CA LEU A 61 -2.78 10.61 5.56
C LEU A 61 -3.39 11.42 4.41
N SER A 62 -2.86 11.25 3.20
CA SER A 62 -3.51 11.71 1.98
C SER A 62 -4.19 10.54 1.30
N LEU A 63 -5.45 10.67 0.95
CA LEU A 63 -6.31 9.60 0.40
C LEU A 63 -6.90 10.03 -0.93
N TRP A 64 -6.89 9.15 -1.94
CA TRP A 64 -7.58 9.39 -3.22
C TRP A 64 -8.17 8.10 -3.79
N PHE A 65 -9.26 8.24 -4.53
CA PHE A 65 -10.04 7.12 -5.07
C PHE A 65 -9.84 6.91 -6.57
N THR A 66 -9.34 7.91 -7.29
CA THR A 66 -9.10 7.81 -8.72
C THR A 66 -7.61 7.96 -9.01
N PRO A 67 -6.97 6.99 -9.67
CA PRO A 67 -5.56 7.12 -10.07
C PRO A 67 -5.39 8.29 -11.03
N GLY A 68 -4.54 9.25 -10.65
CA GLY A 68 -4.20 10.42 -11.48
C GLY A 68 -3.29 10.08 -12.66
N ASN A 69 -2.99 11.09 -13.48
CA ASN A 69 -1.97 11.02 -14.52
C ASN A 69 -0.60 11.46 -13.97
N ASP A 70 -0.20 10.87 -12.88
CA ASP A 70 1.02 11.10 -12.14
C ASP A 70 1.74 9.78 -11.87
N ILE A 71 2.91 9.84 -11.22
CA ILE A 71 3.72 8.65 -10.95
C ILE A 71 3.01 7.61 -10.07
N PHE A 72 2.16 8.04 -9.13
CA PHE A 72 1.40 7.13 -8.26
C PHE A 72 0.30 6.42 -9.05
N GLY A 73 -0.43 7.17 -9.91
CA GLY A 73 -1.43 6.62 -10.81
C GLY A 73 -0.83 5.69 -11.87
N TYR A 74 0.33 6.01 -12.43
CA TYR A 74 1.05 5.12 -13.36
C TYR A 74 1.52 3.85 -12.67
N LEU A 75 2.04 3.94 -11.45
CA LEU A 75 2.43 2.76 -10.68
C LEU A 75 1.23 1.85 -10.42
N THR A 76 0.11 2.42 -9.98
CA THR A 76 -1.13 1.70 -9.68
C THR A 76 -1.67 0.95 -10.90
N ARG A 77 -1.63 1.57 -12.09
CA ARG A 77 -2.13 0.97 -13.35
C ARG A 77 -1.07 0.17 -14.11
N SER A 78 0.16 0.07 -13.60
CA SER A 78 1.23 -0.65 -14.30
C SER A 78 0.90 -2.14 -14.41
N GLU A 79 1.25 -2.75 -15.53
CA GLU A 79 1.11 -4.20 -15.73
C GLU A 79 1.77 -5.01 -14.60
N ARG A 80 2.93 -4.56 -14.12
CA ARG A 80 3.64 -5.22 -13.02
C ARG A 80 2.85 -5.20 -11.71
N MET A 81 1.99 -4.20 -11.49
CA MET A 81 1.09 -4.14 -10.34
C MET A 81 -0.16 -4.97 -10.60
N ALA A 82 -0.88 -4.64 -11.67
CA ALA A 82 -2.17 -5.25 -11.97
C ALA A 82 -2.07 -6.77 -12.18
N ASN A 83 -1.08 -7.25 -12.95
CA ASN A 83 -0.92 -8.67 -13.20
C ASN A 83 -0.60 -9.47 -11.93
N ARG A 84 0.28 -8.94 -11.06
CA ARG A 84 0.63 -9.59 -9.80
C ARG A 84 -0.52 -9.61 -8.81
N VAL A 85 -1.26 -8.51 -8.71
CA VAL A 85 -2.46 -8.46 -7.86
C VAL A 85 -3.52 -9.44 -8.37
N GLY A 86 -3.75 -9.49 -9.69
CA GLY A 86 -4.67 -10.46 -10.30
C GLY A 86 -4.31 -11.91 -9.99
N GLN A 87 -3.01 -12.25 -10.03
CA GLN A 87 -2.55 -13.61 -9.66
C GLN A 87 -2.85 -13.96 -8.19
N LEU A 88 -2.64 -13.02 -7.27
CA LEU A 88 -2.88 -13.26 -5.84
C LEU A 88 -4.37 -13.29 -5.49
N LEU A 89 -5.22 -12.64 -6.29
CA LEU A 89 -6.68 -12.72 -6.16
C LEU A 89 -7.28 -13.95 -6.85
N ASP A 90 -6.45 -14.74 -7.53
CA ASP A 90 -6.90 -15.87 -8.38
C ASP A 90 -8.05 -15.47 -9.31
N SER A 91 -7.95 -14.26 -9.88
CA SER A 91 -9.01 -13.64 -10.69
C SER A 91 -8.64 -13.60 -12.16
N THR A 92 -9.58 -14.03 -12.99
CA THR A 92 -9.55 -13.83 -14.46
C THR A 92 -10.17 -12.49 -14.88
N ALA A 93 -10.88 -11.84 -13.98
CA ALA A 93 -11.46 -10.52 -14.20
C ALA A 93 -10.40 -9.41 -14.05
N PRO A 94 -10.60 -8.24 -14.68
CA PRO A 94 -9.74 -7.09 -14.47
C PRO A 94 -9.69 -6.65 -13.00
N VAL A 95 -8.48 -6.32 -12.53
CA VAL A 95 -8.29 -5.77 -11.18
C VAL A 95 -8.79 -4.33 -11.14
N CYS A 96 -9.62 -4.01 -10.16
CA CYS A 96 -10.13 -2.66 -9.94
C CYS A 96 -9.33 -1.96 -8.84
N HIS A 97 -8.98 -0.69 -9.08
CA HIS A 97 -8.44 0.18 -8.03
C HIS A 97 -9.57 0.67 -7.14
N PHE A 98 -9.44 0.46 -5.83
CA PHE A 98 -10.40 0.97 -4.86
C PHE A 98 -9.99 2.35 -4.32
N HIS A 99 -8.82 2.43 -3.67
CA HIS A 99 -8.21 3.69 -3.27
C HIS A 99 -6.70 3.56 -3.13
N SER A 100 -6.02 4.69 -3.12
CA SER A 100 -4.62 4.80 -2.71
C SER A 100 -4.48 5.77 -1.55
N LYS A 101 -3.48 5.55 -0.73
CA LYS A 101 -3.15 6.44 0.39
C LYS A 101 -1.64 6.64 0.49
N LEU A 102 -1.23 7.85 0.82
CA LEU A 102 0.13 8.18 1.22
C LEU A 102 0.14 8.43 2.72
N MET A 103 0.94 7.67 3.45
CA MET A 103 1.10 7.84 4.90
C MET A 103 2.46 8.41 5.21
N GLN A 104 2.48 9.51 5.97
CA GLN A 104 3.70 10.17 6.44
C GLN A 104 3.73 10.16 7.96
N LYS A 105 4.80 9.62 8.52
CA LYS A 105 5.08 9.65 9.95
C LYS A 105 6.24 10.59 10.20
N GLU A 106 5.98 11.70 10.88
CA GLU A 106 7.02 12.63 11.30
C GLU A 106 7.83 12.05 12.46
N PRO A 107 9.15 12.28 12.50
CA PRO A 107 9.98 11.84 13.61
C PRO A 107 9.44 12.38 14.95
N LYS A 108 9.36 11.51 15.96
CA LYS A 108 8.88 11.81 17.32
C LYS A 108 7.40 12.21 17.45
N VAL A 109 6.70 12.50 16.34
CA VAL A 109 5.30 12.93 16.30
C VAL A 109 4.39 11.81 15.77
N GLY A 110 4.88 11.01 14.83
CA GLY A 110 4.10 9.97 14.15
C GLY A 110 3.50 8.96 15.12
N GLY A 111 2.19 8.78 15.02
CA GLY A 111 1.42 7.83 15.84
C GLY A 111 1.56 6.38 15.40
N ALA A 112 1.16 5.48 16.27
CA ALA A 112 1.02 4.07 15.95
C ALA A 112 -0.28 3.81 15.17
N TRP A 113 -0.26 2.78 14.36
CA TRP A 113 -1.48 2.13 13.89
C TRP A 113 -1.67 0.88 14.76
N GLU A 114 -2.77 0.82 15.45
CA GLU A 114 -3.12 -0.33 16.28
C GLU A 114 -3.31 -1.58 15.41
N TRP A 115 -3.11 -2.76 16.01
CA TRP A 115 -3.32 -4.02 15.33
C TRP A 115 -4.76 -4.14 14.85
N HIS A 116 -4.93 -4.37 13.56
CA HIS A 116 -6.24 -4.50 12.92
C HIS A 116 -6.14 -5.39 11.68
N GLN A 117 -7.25 -5.82 11.20
CA GLN A 117 -7.42 -6.39 9.87
C GLN A 117 -8.03 -5.32 8.97
N ASP A 118 -7.38 -5.02 7.82
CA ASP A 118 -7.90 -4.03 6.87
C ASP A 118 -9.34 -4.33 6.48
N TYR A 119 -9.66 -5.62 6.22
CA TYR A 119 -11.00 -6.04 5.89
C TYR A 119 -12.04 -5.74 6.99
N GLY A 120 -11.63 -5.62 8.25
CA GLY A 120 -12.50 -5.24 9.35
C GLY A 120 -13.24 -3.91 9.14
N TYR A 121 -12.63 -2.97 8.40
CA TYR A 121 -13.27 -1.71 8.02
C TYR A 121 -14.31 -1.86 6.92
N TRP A 122 -14.20 -2.91 6.10
CA TRP A 122 -14.99 -3.10 4.89
C TRP A 122 -16.03 -4.20 5.03
N TYR A 123 -15.92 -5.02 6.05
CA TYR A 123 -16.72 -6.23 6.21
C TYR A 123 -18.25 -5.98 6.21
N LYS A 124 -18.69 -4.78 6.58
CA LYS A 124 -20.10 -4.36 6.51
C LYS A 124 -20.54 -3.91 5.12
N ASN A 125 -19.62 -3.73 4.20
CA ASN A 125 -19.92 -3.34 2.82
C ASN A 125 -20.22 -4.59 2.01
N GLN A 126 -21.47 -4.75 1.60
CA GLN A 126 -21.95 -5.95 0.92
C GLN A 126 -21.35 -6.19 -0.47
N PHE A 127 -20.64 -5.21 -1.04
CA PHE A 127 -19.97 -5.33 -2.34
C PHE A 127 -18.48 -5.71 -2.25
N MET A 128 -17.92 -5.83 -1.05
CA MET A 128 -16.53 -6.22 -0.82
C MET A 128 -16.44 -7.57 -0.14
N PHE A 129 -15.71 -8.49 -0.76
CA PHE A 129 -15.50 -9.83 -0.24
C PHE A 129 -14.05 -9.96 0.28
N PRO A 130 -13.81 -10.71 1.37
CA PRO A 130 -12.50 -10.78 2.03
C PRO A 130 -11.41 -11.35 1.13
N ASP A 131 -11.74 -12.31 0.30
CA ASP A 131 -10.85 -13.01 -0.64
C ASP A 131 -10.63 -12.25 -1.95
N GLN A 132 -11.30 -11.11 -2.14
CA GLN A 132 -11.22 -10.27 -3.34
C GLN A 132 -10.64 -8.88 -3.08
N LEU A 133 -10.00 -8.68 -1.93
CA LEU A 133 -9.38 -7.42 -1.53
C LEU A 133 -7.91 -7.63 -1.19
N ILE A 134 -7.03 -6.88 -1.83
CA ILE A 134 -5.59 -6.85 -1.54
C ILE A 134 -5.14 -5.44 -1.23
N SER A 135 -4.37 -5.28 -0.16
CA SER A 135 -3.63 -4.06 0.14
C SER A 135 -2.18 -4.21 -0.32
N VAL A 136 -1.71 -3.28 -1.14
CA VAL A 136 -0.31 -3.21 -1.57
C VAL A 136 0.37 -2.03 -0.91
N MET A 137 1.45 -2.31 -0.17
CA MET A 137 2.25 -1.29 0.49
C MET A 137 3.60 -1.11 -0.22
N VAL A 138 3.91 0.11 -0.63
CA VAL A 138 5.20 0.48 -1.23
C VAL A 138 5.96 1.39 -0.28
N ALA A 139 7.12 0.93 0.21
CA ALA A 139 7.98 1.75 1.08
C ALA A 139 8.75 2.78 0.24
N LEU A 140 8.54 4.08 0.50
CA LEU A 140 9.25 5.18 -0.16
C LEU A 140 10.52 5.59 0.59
N THR A 141 10.68 5.15 1.82
CA THR A 141 11.88 5.35 2.65
C THR A 141 12.28 4.04 3.31
N VAL A 142 13.47 4.00 3.90
CA VAL A 142 13.91 2.85 4.69
C VAL A 142 12.93 2.63 5.84
N ALA A 143 12.23 1.50 5.83
CA ALA A 143 11.25 1.14 6.84
C ALA A 143 11.83 0.11 7.82
N ASN A 144 11.84 0.42 9.11
CA ASN A 144 12.30 -0.45 10.18
C ASN A 144 11.50 -0.20 11.47
N LYS A 145 11.70 -1.03 12.49
CA LYS A 145 10.96 -0.91 13.76
C LYS A 145 11.14 0.44 14.47
N LYS A 146 12.29 1.11 14.27
CA LYS A 146 12.59 2.39 14.94
C LYS A 146 11.81 3.55 14.34
N ASN A 147 11.45 3.46 13.05
CA ASN A 147 10.70 4.50 12.35
C ASN A 147 9.25 4.12 12.01
N GLY A 148 8.74 3.08 12.65
CA GLY A 148 7.33 2.71 12.54
C GLY A 148 6.96 1.98 11.25
N CYS A 149 7.80 1.01 10.82
CA CYS A 149 7.43 0.13 9.72
C CYS A 149 6.15 -0.67 10.01
N ILE A 150 5.50 -1.11 8.95
CA ILE A 150 4.42 -2.09 9.07
C ILE A 150 4.95 -3.38 9.69
N GLN A 151 4.15 -3.96 10.55
CA GLN A 151 4.34 -5.29 11.10
C GLN A 151 3.11 -6.11 10.71
N VAL A 152 3.31 -7.36 10.34
CA VAL A 152 2.24 -8.29 9.96
C VAL A 152 2.33 -9.55 10.81
N ILE A 153 1.19 -10.12 11.12
CA ILE A 153 1.09 -11.44 11.75
C ILE A 153 0.87 -12.44 10.63
N LYS A 154 1.67 -13.51 10.65
CA LYS A 154 1.49 -14.63 9.75
C LYS A 154 0.25 -15.41 10.17
N GLY A 155 -0.63 -15.74 9.22
CA GLY A 155 -1.84 -16.49 9.53
C GLY A 155 -2.46 -17.13 8.34
#